data_eb0f800e149110664884964b5001c5f6
#
_entry.id   eb0f800e149110664884964b5001c5f6
#
_cell.length_a   1.000
_cell.length_b   1.000
_cell.length_c   1.000
_cell.angle_alpha   90.00
_cell.angle_beta   90.00
_cell.angle_gamma   90.00
#
_symmetry.space_group_name_H-M   'P 1'
#
loop_
_entity.id
_entity.type
_entity.pdbx_description
1 polymer ?
#
loop_
_entity_poly.entity_id
_entity_poly.type
_entity_poly.pdbx_seq_one_letter_code
_entity_poly.pdbx_strand_id
1 'polypeptide(L)'
;MCVKKIVVVLLLIGLASPLRADFEVAPPTPEGQPFSNEVAFQFLGNYSTLAWYLYSDSVKEAVRFNMAVYRFRKDPSAETFQAMKDMWIAARKVYGRTEVYRFSDGPIDQLELEPLINAWPIDESYIDYTADNPNSGIINNPTDYSEINSRLLRRMNEKDGETNISTGWHAIEFLLWGQDSYADGPGRRQWTDYTTAPNADRRMN
;
A
#
# COMPACT_ATOMS: atom_id res chain seq x y z
N MET A 1 24.81 11.72 14.13
CA MET A 1 23.38 11.32 14.23
C MET A 1 22.69 11.72 12.92
N CYS A 2 22.64 10.83 11.97
CA CYS A 2 22.10 11.10 10.62
C CYS A 2 20.65 10.58 10.59
N VAL A 3 19.69 11.51 10.61
CA VAL A 3 18.27 11.17 10.42
C VAL A 3 18.10 10.86 8.94
N LYS A 4 18.11 9.58 8.57
CA LYS A 4 17.79 9.14 7.20
C LYS A 4 16.32 9.45 6.93
N LYS A 5 16.09 10.39 6.04
CA LYS A 5 14.76 10.78 5.55
C LYS A 5 14.16 9.61 4.77
N ILE A 6 13.07 9.06 5.29
CA ILE A 6 12.19 8.19 4.50
C ILE A 6 11.52 9.09 3.46
N VAL A 7 11.86 8.87 2.20
CA VAL A 7 11.21 9.57 1.09
C VAL A 7 9.87 8.89 0.85
N VAL A 8 8.84 9.39 1.51
CA VAL A 8 7.48 9.22 1.01
C VAL A 8 7.43 9.95 -0.33
N VAL A 9 7.15 9.25 -1.40
CA VAL A 9 6.86 9.90 -2.69
C VAL A 9 5.52 10.61 -2.51
N LEU A 10 5.58 11.85 -2.01
CA LEU A 10 4.51 12.81 -2.11
C LEU A 10 4.41 13.17 -3.60
N LEU A 11 3.45 12.59 -4.30
CA LEU A 11 2.96 13.18 -5.54
C LEU A 11 2.49 14.60 -5.16
N LEU A 12 3.27 15.61 -5.56
CA LEU A 12 2.84 17.01 -5.56
C LEU A 12 1.68 17.13 -6.54
N ILE A 13 0.47 16.86 -6.05
CA ILE A 13 -0.75 17.30 -6.71
C ILE A 13 -0.77 18.80 -6.46
N GLY A 14 -0.60 19.58 -7.53
CA GLY A 14 -0.64 21.02 -7.47
C GLY A 14 -1.87 21.49 -6.69
N LEU A 15 -1.68 22.47 -5.82
CA LEU A 15 -2.72 23.15 -5.06
C LEU A 15 -3.67 23.86 -6.04
N ALA A 16 -4.57 23.12 -6.65
CA ALA A 16 -5.80 23.69 -7.18
C ALA A 16 -6.77 23.79 -5.99
N SER A 17 -7.15 25.01 -5.63
CA SER A 17 -8.17 25.26 -4.63
C SER A 17 -9.40 24.40 -4.94
N PRO A 18 -9.99 23.69 -3.96
CA PRO A 18 -11.18 22.91 -4.21
C PRO A 18 -12.30 23.87 -4.65
N LEU A 19 -12.71 23.77 -5.90
CA LEU A 19 -14.00 24.27 -6.31
C LEU A 19 -15.03 23.53 -5.44
N ARG A 20 -15.71 24.28 -4.59
CA ARG A 20 -16.83 23.79 -3.79
C ARG A 20 -17.94 23.48 -4.81
N ALA A 21 -17.97 22.23 -5.29
CA ALA A 21 -19.09 21.76 -6.08
C ALA A 21 -20.20 21.37 -5.09
N ASP A 22 -21.27 22.13 -5.06
CA ASP A 22 -22.51 21.66 -4.46
C ASP A 22 -22.95 20.43 -5.27
N PHE A 23 -23.09 19.30 -4.59
CA PHE A 23 -23.51 18.04 -5.21
C PHE A 23 -25.01 18.13 -5.56
N GLU A 24 -25.34 18.72 -6.68
CA GLU A 24 -26.65 18.58 -7.27
C GLU A 24 -26.67 17.30 -8.11
N VAL A 25 -27.42 16.30 -7.63
CA VAL A 25 -27.66 15.09 -8.41
C VAL A 25 -28.51 15.49 -9.61
N ALA A 26 -27.93 15.44 -10.79
CA ALA A 26 -28.67 15.68 -12.02
C ALA A 26 -29.84 14.68 -12.12
N PRO A 27 -31.05 15.13 -12.53
CA PRO A 27 -32.16 14.21 -12.71
C PRO A 27 -31.82 13.18 -13.79
N PRO A 28 -32.34 11.94 -13.67
CA PRO A 28 -32.07 10.89 -14.65
C PRO A 28 -32.49 11.36 -16.04
N THR A 29 -31.63 11.20 -17.03
CA THR A 29 -31.98 11.46 -18.42
C THR A 29 -33.10 10.52 -18.85
N PRO A 30 -34.15 11.02 -19.51
CA PRO A 30 -35.19 10.16 -20.09
C PRO A 30 -34.55 9.15 -21.05
N GLU A 31 -35.10 7.93 -21.04
CA GLU A 31 -34.63 6.84 -21.90
C GLU A 31 -34.63 7.31 -23.38
N GLY A 32 -33.46 7.21 -24.07
CA GLY A 32 -33.33 7.59 -25.48
C GLY A 32 -32.89 9.01 -25.75
N GLN A 33 -32.69 9.86 -24.74
CA GLN A 33 -32.11 11.19 -24.97
C GLN A 33 -30.56 11.14 -24.99
N PRO A 34 -29.89 11.78 -25.94
CA PRO A 34 -28.46 11.87 -25.95
C PRO A 34 -27.96 12.64 -24.71
N PHE A 35 -26.84 12.21 -24.14
CA PHE A 35 -26.17 12.94 -23.06
C PHE A 35 -25.86 14.36 -23.51
N SER A 36 -26.41 15.37 -22.84
CA SER A 36 -26.00 16.73 -23.09
C SER A 36 -24.59 17.02 -22.63
N ASN A 37 -23.87 17.93 -23.26
CA ASN A 37 -22.55 18.35 -22.83
C ASN A 37 -22.55 18.83 -21.38
N GLU A 38 -23.60 19.51 -20.93
CA GLU A 38 -23.72 19.98 -19.55
C GLU A 38 -23.79 18.84 -18.55
N VAL A 39 -24.62 17.83 -18.80
CA VAL A 39 -24.70 16.61 -17.96
C VAL A 39 -23.34 15.87 -17.96
N ALA A 40 -22.68 15.78 -19.11
CA ALA A 40 -21.35 15.17 -19.20
C ALA A 40 -20.32 15.93 -18.34
N PHE A 41 -20.29 17.25 -18.40
CA PHE A 41 -19.39 18.09 -17.60
C PHE A 41 -19.66 17.96 -16.10
N GLN A 42 -20.92 17.92 -15.68
CA GLN A 42 -21.30 17.71 -14.28
C GLN A 42 -20.85 16.32 -13.81
N PHE A 43 -21.07 15.28 -14.60
CA PHE A 43 -20.63 13.93 -14.29
C PHE A 43 -19.10 13.85 -14.12
N LEU A 44 -18.34 14.37 -15.09
CA LEU A 44 -16.87 14.37 -15.03
C LEU A 44 -16.35 15.20 -13.86
N GLY A 45 -16.99 16.33 -13.54
CA GLY A 45 -16.66 17.15 -12.38
C GLY A 45 -16.87 16.41 -11.06
N ASN A 46 -17.98 15.71 -10.91
CA ASN A 46 -18.29 14.92 -9.73
C ASN A 46 -17.34 13.72 -9.63
N TYR A 47 -17.10 13.01 -10.73
CA TYR A 47 -16.18 11.89 -10.79
C TYR A 47 -14.75 12.28 -10.34
N SER A 48 -14.19 13.33 -10.94
CA SER A 48 -12.84 13.79 -10.58
C SER A 48 -12.75 14.33 -9.15
N THR A 49 -13.79 15.01 -8.66
CA THR A 49 -13.87 15.47 -7.27
C THR A 49 -13.88 14.28 -6.29
N LEU A 50 -14.70 13.28 -6.56
CA LEU A 50 -14.78 12.08 -5.71
C LEU A 50 -13.45 11.29 -5.74
N ALA A 51 -12.86 11.11 -6.92
CA ALA A 51 -11.56 10.48 -7.05
C ALA A 51 -10.49 11.21 -6.22
N TRP A 52 -10.45 12.55 -6.32
CA TRP A 52 -9.52 13.38 -5.55
C TRP A 52 -9.67 13.19 -4.04
N TYR A 53 -10.91 13.18 -3.52
CA TYR A 53 -11.15 12.94 -2.09
C TYR A 53 -10.71 11.56 -1.65
N LEU A 54 -11.04 10.52 -2.41
CA LEU A 54 -10.70 9.14 -2.05
C LEU A 54 -9.19 8.90 -2.07
N TYR A 55 -8.46 9.40 -3.06
CA TYR A 55 -7.00 9.33 -3.08
C TYR A 55 -6.37 10.18 -1.97
N SER A 56 -6.92 11.35 -1.68
CA SER A 56 -6.45 12.20 -0.58
C SER A 56 -6.62 11.51 0.77
N ASP A 57 -7.74 10.85 1.01
CA ASP A 57 -7.99 10.10 2.23
C ASP A 57 -7.09 8.86 2.32
N SER A 58 -6.86 8.17 1.20
CA SER A 58 -5.91 7.05 1.13
C SER A 58 -4.50 7.49 1.54
N VAL A 59 -4.02 8.63 1.05
CA VAL A 59 -2.71 9.18 1.45
C VAL A 59 -2.68 9.50 2.95
N LYS A 60 -3.73 10.12 3.51
CA LYS A 60 -3.80 10.40 4.95
C LYS A 60 -3.72 9.13 5.79
N GLU A 61 -4.45 8.09 5.43
CA GLU A 61 -4.42 6.82 6.14
C GLU A 61 -3.07 6.10 5.99
N ALA A 62 -2.45 6.15 4.82
CA ALA A 62 -1.10 5.63 4.62
C ALA A 62 -0.05 6.35 5.51
N VAL A 63 -0.20 7.67 5.69
CA VAL A 63 0.64 8.43 6.63
C VAL A 63 0.40 8.00 8.08
N ARG A 64 -0.85 7.77 8.49
CA ARG A 64 -1.16 7.25 9.83
C ARG A 64 -0.58 5.86 10.06
N PHE A 65 -0.69 4.99 9.06
CA PHE A 65 -0.04 3.68 9.09
C PHE A 65 1.47 3.82 9.26
N ASN A 66 2.12 4.67 8.47
CA ASN A 66 3.56 4.92 8.58
C ASN A 66 3.96 5.44 9.98
N MET A 67 3.12 6.24 10.64
CA MET A 67 3.33 6.64 12.03
C MET A 67 3.24 5.46 13.00
N ALA A 68 2.36 4.51 12.78
CA ALA A 68 2.29 3.28 13.58
C ALA A 68 3.55 2.41 13.40
N VAL A 69 4.04 2.26 12.16
CA VAL A 69 5.33 1.62 11.86
C VAL A 69 6.47 2.31 12.62
N TYR A 70 6.53 3.63 12.59
CA TYR A 70 7.54 4.40 13.31
C TYR A 70 7.46 4.16 14.83
N ARG A 71 6.27 4.11 15.43
CA ARG A 71 6.08 3.83 16.86
C ARG A 71 6.57 2.43 17.21
N PHE A 72 6.19 1.43 16.43
CA PHE A 72 6.66 0.06 16.61
C PHE A 72 8.19 -0.02 16.54
N ARG A 73 8.81 0.63 15.56
CA ARG A 73 10.29 0.67 15.44
C ARG A 73 10.97 1.33 16.64
N LYS A 74 10.31 2.26 17.33
CA LYS A 74 10.85 2.94 18.51
C LYS A 74 10.64 2.17 19.80
N ASP A 75 9.52 1.49 19.92
CA ASP A 75 9.11 0.73 21.10
C ASP A 75 8.44 -0.59 20.66
N PRO A 76 9.24 -1.60 20.23
CA PRO A 76 8.70 -2.86 19.75
C PRO A 76 8.02 -3.63 20.89
N SER A 77 6.72 -3.86 20.76
CA SER A 77 5.91 -4.63 21.69
C SER A 77 4.72 -5.28 20.99
N ALA A 78 4.07 -6.21 21.66
CA ALA A 78 2.84 -6.82 21.16
C ALA A 78 1.75 -5.77 20.90
N GLU A 79 1.65 -4.74 21.75
CA GLU A 79 0.67 -3.67 21.64
C GLU A 79 0.94 -2.79 20.42
N THR A 80 2.18 -2.31 20.24
CA THR A 80 2.53 -1.45 19.10
C THR A 80 2.49 -2.22 17.78
N PHE A 81 2.77 -3.53 17.81
CA PHE A 81 2.62 -4.40 16.63
C PHE A 81 1.15 -4.60 16.25
N GLN A 82 0.26 -4.81 17.25
CA GLN A 82 -1.19 -4.90 16.97
C GLN A 82 -1.73 -3.57 16.45
N ALA A 83 -1.34 -2.46 17.04
CA ALA A 83 -1.72 -1.13 16.54
C ALA A 83 -1.29 -0.90 15.09
N MET A 84 -0.14 -1.41 14.69
CA MET A 84 0.34 -1.35 13.31
C MET A 84 -0.57 -2.17 12.37
N LYS A 85 -0.97 -3.39 12.77
CA LYS A 85 -1.95 -4.22 12.02
C LYS A 85 -3.30 -3.50 11.86
N ASP A 86 -3.80 -2.91 12.94
CA ASP A 86 -5.08 -2.19 12.92
C ASP A 86 -5.04 -0.98 11.98
N MET A 87 -3.92 -0.26 11.96
CA MET A 87 -3.71 0.87 11.04
C MET A 87 -3.55 0.42 9.59
N TRP A 88 -2.92 -0.71 9.34
CA TRP A 88 -2.85 -1.29 7.98
C TRP A 88 -4.27 -1.61 7.47
N ILE A 89 -5.09 -2.29 8.28
CA ILE A 89 -6.48 -2.62 7.92
C ILE A 89 -7.29 -1.35 7.62
N ALA A 90 -7.15 -0.32 8.46
CA ALA A 90 -7.84 0.95 8.26
C ALA A 90 -7.43 1.61 6.93
N ALA A 91 -6.14 1.70 6.67
CA ALA A 91 -5.58 2.31 5.47
C ALA A 91 -5.94 1.50 4.20
N ARG A 92 -5.85 0.16 4.25
CA ARG A 92 -6.18 -0.72 3.12
C ARG A 92 -7.66 -0.62 2.72
N LYS A 93 -8.57 -0.49 3.70
CA LYS A 93 -10.01 -0.26 3.44
C LYS A 93 -10.27 1.03 2.67
N VAL A 94 -9.53 2.09 2.98
CA VAL A 94 -9.66 3.38 2.29
C VAL A 94 -9.04 3.30 0.90
N TYR A 95 -7.86 2.70 0.78
CA TYR A 95 -7.21 2.47 -0.51
C TYR A 95 -8.11 1.64 -1.45
N GLY A 96 -8.75 0.57 -0.96
CA GLY A 96 -9.63 -0.27 -1.76
C GLY A 96 -10.78 0.48 -2.46
N ARG A 97 -11.20 1.63 -1.93
CA ARG A 97 -12.20 2.48 -2.58
C ARG A 97 -11.66 3.20 -3.82
N THR A 98 -10.36 3.32 -3.96
CA THR A 98 -9.73 3.96 -5.12
C THR A 98 -9.60 3.02 -6.31
N GLU A 99 -9.75 1.71 -6.11
CA GLU A 99 -9.58 0.70 -7.17
C GLU A 99 -10.61 0.85 -8.30
N VAL A 100 -11.78 1.42 -8.02
CA VAL A 100 -12.79 1.74 -9.04
C VAL A 100 -12.30 2.76 -10.10
N TYR A 101 -11.29 3.55 -9.77
CA TYR A 101 -10.68 4.53 -10.67
C TYR A 101 -9.50 3.98 -11.47
N ARG A 102 -9.14 2.72 -11.25
CA ARG A 102 -8.17 2.00 -12.08
C ARG A 102 -8.80 1.73 -13.45
N PHE A 103 -8.01 1.41 -14.42
CA PHE A 103 -8.46 1.12 -15.78
C PHE A 103 -9.04 2.32 -16.57
N SER A 104 -8.83 3.53 -16.08
CA SER A 104 -9.20 4.78 -16.75
C SER A 104 -7.99 5.54 -17.30
N ASP A 105 -6.85 4.87 -17.44
CA ASP A 105 -5.60 5.45 -17.93
C ASP A 105 -5.15 6.69 -17.11
N GLY A 106 -5.38 6.59 -15.80
CA GLY A 106 -4.96 7.62 -14.84
C GLY A 106 -3.48 7.59 -14.53
N PRO A 107 -2.97 8.51 -13.69
CA PRO A 107 -1.53 8.62 -13.41
C PRO A 107 -0.88 7.35 -12.84
N ILE A 108 -1.62 6.52 -12.10
CA ILE A 108 -1.11 5.26 -11.57
C ILE A 108 -0.86 4.27 -12.72
N ASP A 109 -1.78 4.20 -13.68
CA ASP A 109 -1.69 3.31 -14.83
C ASP A 109 -0.62 3.80 -15.82
N GLN A 110 -0.64 5.08 -16.17
CA GLN A 110 0.34 5.69 -17.09
C GLN A 110 1.78 5.62 -16.61
N LEU A 111 2.01 5.66 -15.29
CA LEU A 111 3.33 5.61 -14.68
C LEU A 111 3.71 4.21 -14.22
N GLU A 112 2.91 3.20 -14.52
CA GLU A 112 3.14 1.80 -14.13
C GLU A 112 3.44 1.65 -12.62
N LEU A 113 2.69 2.37 -11.77
CA LEU A 113 2.92 2.40 -10.32
C LEU A 113 2.20 1.28 -9.57
N GLU A 114 1.22 0.67 -10.19
CA GLU A 114 0.39 -0.34 -9.55
C GLU A 114 1.17 -1.55 -9.02
N PRO A 115 2.13 -2.12 -9.76
CA PRO A 115 2.94 -3.22 -9.25
C PRO A 115 3.75 -2.86 -8.00
N LEU A 116 4.06 -1.57 -7.81
CA LEU A 116 4.75 -1.08 -6.62
C LEU A 116 3.83 -0.84 -5.43
N ILE A 117 2.51 -0.74 -5.67
CA ILE A 117 1.51 -0.35 -4.65
C ILE A 117 0.65 -1.53 -4.20
N ASN A 118 0.17 -2.36 -5.15
CA ASN A 118 -0.90 -3.31 -4.86
C ASN A 118 -0.83 -4.61 -5.68
N ALA A 119 0.34 -4.98 -6.18
CA ALA A 119 0.48 -6.22 -6.96
C ALA A 119 0.08 -7.46 -6.15
N TRP A 120 -0.60 -8.39 -6.83
CA TRP A 120 -1.06 -9.69 -6.35
C TRP A 120 -1.21 -10.66 -7.54
N PRO A 121 -0.91 -11.94 -7.39
CA PRO A 121 -0.43 -12.65 -6.20
C PRO A 121 1.05 -12.38 -5.89
N ILE A 122 1.50 -12.71 -4.66
CA ILE A 122 2.89 -12.58 -4.24
C ILE A 122 3.51 -13.95 -3.96
N ASP A 123 4.81 -14.08 -4.23
CA ASP A 123 5.63 -15.14 -3.68
C ASP A 123 6.15 -14.71 -2.30
N GLU A 124 5.54 -15.23 -1.25
CA GLU A 124 5.91 -14.94 0.13
C GLU A 124 7.37 -15.28 0.43
N SER A 125 7.87 -16.38 -0.17
CA SER A 125 9.26 -16.82 -0.01
C SER A 125 10.28 -15.88 -0.67
N TYR A 126 9.84 -15.00 -1.55
CA TYR A 126 10.68 -13.95 -2.11
C TYR A 126 10.99 -12.82 -1.12
N ILE A 127 10.10 -12.59 -0.15
CA ILE A 127 10.21 -11.51 0.84
C ILE A 127 10.95 -11.98 2.08
N ASP A 128 10.45 -13.05 2.72
CA ASP A 128 10.90 -13.53 4.02
C ASP A 128 10.70 -15.05 4.11
N TYR A 129 11.07 -15.63 5.24
CA TYR A 129 10.89 -17.06 5.50
C TYR A 129 9.43 -17.51 5.41
N THR A 130 9.24 -18.73 4.96
CA THR A 130 8.00 -19.49 5.00
C THR A 130 8.19 -20.79 5.78
N ALA A 131 7.10 -21.50 6.10
CA ALA A 131 7.17 -22.79 6.81
C ALA A 131 8.03 -23.81 6.07
N ASP A 132 7.94 -23.85 4.75
CA ASP A 132 8.67 -24.79 3.90
C ASP A 132 10.09 -24.30 3.56
N ASN A 133 10.38 -23.02 3.73
CA ASN A 133 11.67 -22.41 3.40
C ASN A 133 12.09 -21.36 4.46
N PRO A 134 12.67 -21.79 5.57
CA PRO A 134 12.96 -20.92 6.72
C PRO A 134 14.10 -19.90 6.49
N ASN A 135 14.85 -20.02 5.39
CA ASN A 135 15.97 -19.15 5.07
C ASN A 135 15.73 -18.35 3.77
N SER A 136 14.49 -18.32 3.26
CA SER A 136 14.14 -17.65 2.02
C SER A 136 14.02 -16.14 2.17
N GLY A 137 14.00 -15.50 1.03
CA GLY A 137 13.62 -14.11 0.86
C GLY A 137 14.76 -13.10 0.97
N ILE A 138 14.47 -11.90 0.51
CA ILE A 138 15.39 -10.75 0.52
C ILE A 138 15.91 -10.48 1.95
N ILE A 139 15.05 -10.67 2.94
CA ILE A 139 15.39 -10.44 4.35
C ILE A 139 16.48 -11.41 4.83
N ASN A 140 16.39 -12.68 4.44
CA ASN A 140 17.29 -13.72 4.93
C ASN A 140 18.54 -13.93 4.05
N ASN A 141 18.74 -13.10 3.05
CA ASN A 141 19.90 -13.18 2.16
C ASN A 141 20.81 -11.94 2.27
N PRO A 142 21.59 -11.79 3.34
CA PRO A 142 22.51 -10.67 3.49
C PRO A 142 23.67 -10.68 2.50
N THR A 143 23.96 -11.81 1.86
CA THR A 143 25.06 -11.94 0.90
C THR A 143 24.74 -11.16 -0.37
N ASP A 144 23.56 -11.33 -0.93
CA ASP A 144 23.15 -10.64 -2.16
C ASP A 144 22.52 -9.28 -1.87
N TYR A 145 21.92 -9.12 -0.70
CA TYR A 145 21.20 -7.93 -0.26
C TYR A 145 21.77 -7.39 1.05
N SER A 146 22.99 -6.87 1.01
CA SER A 146 23.71 -6.39 2.22
C SER A 146 22.98 -5.29 2.98
N GLU A 147 22.21 -4.45 2.28
CA GLU A 147 21.39 -3.38 2.85
C GLU A 147 19.99 -3.41 2.26
N ILE A 148 18.97 -3.48 3.12
CA ILE A 148 17.57 -3.35 2.71
C ILE A 148 17.19 -1.86 2.79
N ASN A 149 16.79 -1.30 1.67
CA ASN A 149 16.31 0.07 1.56
C ASN A 149 15.28 0.21 0.42
N SER A 150 14.58 1.33 0.37
CA SER A 150 13.53 1.57 -0.62
C SER A 150 14.00 1.46 -2.08
N ARG A 151 15.25 1.80 -2.36
CA ARG A 151 15.82 1.67 -3.71
C ARG A 151 16.00 0.20 -4.09
N LEU A 152 16.51 -0.61 -3.16
CA LEU A 152 16.63 -2.06 -3.36
C LEU A 152 15.27 -2.67 -3.62
N LEU A 153 14.30 -2.46 -2.71
CA LEU A 153 12.98 -3.06 -2.81
C LEU A 153 12.27 -2.70 -4.12
N ARG A 154 12.29 -1.44 -4.52
CA ARG A 154 11.72 -1.02 -5.81
C ARG A 154 12.39 -1.69 -7.02
N ARG A 155 13.71 -1.93 -6.98
CA ARG A 155 14.43 -2.61 -8.05
C ARG A 155 14.17 -4.10 -8.07
N MET A 156 13.86 -4.68 -6.92
CA MET A 156 13.60 -6.10 -6.77
C MET A 156 12.14 -6.47 -7.05
N ASN A 157 11.24 -5.49 -7.07
CA ASN A 157 9.84 -5.73 -7.35
C ASN A 157 9.66 -6.28 -8.77
N GLU A 158 8.95 -7.41 -8.91
CA GLU A 158 8.75 -8.18 -10.14
C GLU A 158 10.03 -8.68 -10.84
N LYS A 159 11.17 -8.58 -10.16
CA LYS A 159 12.41 -9.06 -10.74
C LYS A 159 12.39 -10.58 -10.87
N ASP A 160 12.62 -11.06 -12.10
CA ASP A 160 12.67 -12.46 -12.48
C ASP A 160 11.32 -13.22 -12.37
N GLY A 161 10.20 -12.50 -12.09
CA GLY A 161 8.86 -13.07 -12.04
C GLY A 161 7.81 -12.08 -11.53
N GLU A 162 6.62 -12.09 -12.11
CA GLU A 162 5.52 -11.19 -11.74
C GLU A 162 5.00 -11.35 -10.31
N THR A 163 5.25 -12.50 -9.68
CA THR A 163 4.89 -12.75 -8.28
C THR A 163 5.99 -12.35 -7.30
N ASN A 164 7.18 -11.96 -7.79
CA ASN A 164 8.32 -11.54 -6.99
C ASN A 164 8.13 -10.11 -6.44
N ILE A 165 7.10 -9.94 -5.64
CA ILE A 165 6.68 -8.64 -5.11
C ILE A 165 7.42 -8.34 -3.81
N SER A 166 8.06 -7.18 -3.74
CA SER A 166 8.82 -6.73 -2.57
C SER A 166 8.36 -5.38 -2.02
N THR A 167 7.32 -4.79 -2.60
CA THR A 167 6.73 -3.51 -2.16
C THR A 167 5.20 -3.58 -2.16
N GLY A 168 4.56 -2.57 -1.60
CA GLY A 168 3.11 -2.43 -1.66
C GLY A 168 2.35 -3.11 -0.53
N TRP A 169 1.01 -3.05 -0.64
CA TRP A 169 0.10 -3.48 0.42
C TRP A 169 0.26 -4.95 0.80
N HIS A 170 0.38 -5.84 -0.16
CA HIS A 170 0.43 -7.29 0.07
C HIS A 170 1.79 -7.75 0.61
N ALA A 171 2.89 -7.14 0.18
CA ALA A 171 4.20 -7.39 0.80
C ALA A 171 4.22 -6.96 2.28
N ILE A 172 3.61 -5.81 2.60
CA ILE A 172 3.47 -5.34 3.98
C ILE A 172 2.53 -6.26 4.77
N GLU A 173 1.42 -6.70 4.17
CA GLU A 173 0.50 -7.66 4.78
C GLU A 173 1.23 -8.93 5.22
N PHE A 174 1.99 -9.52 4.31
CA PHE A 174 2.80 -10.70 4.64
C PHE A 174 3.80 -10.42 5.77
N LEU A 175 4.42 -9.26 5.80
CA LEU A 175 5.30 -8.88 6.90
C LEU A 175 4.54 -8.75 8.23
N LEU A 176 3.29 -8.32 8.23
CA LEU A 176 2.48 -8.14 9.44
C LEU A 176 1.87 -9.43 9.97
N TRP A 177 1.41 -10.31 9.10
CA TRP A 177 0.70 -11.55 9.49
C TRP A 177 1.50 -12.82 9.27
N GLY A 178 2.50 -12.79 8.38
CA GLY A 178 3.20 -13.98 7.96
C GLY A 178 2.33 -14.85 7.05
N GLN A 179 2.79 -16.07 6.83
CA GLN A 179 2.09 -17.05 6.02
C GLN A 179 0.74 -17.43 6.65
N ASP A 180 -0.32 -17.42 5.85
CA ASP A 180 -1.63 -17.87 6.29
C ASP A 180 -1.77 -19.39 6.10
N SER A 181 -1.50 -20.11 7.17
CA SER A 181 -1.64 -21.57 7.23
C SER A 181 -2.82 -22.02 8.11
N TYR A 182 -3.74 -21.09 8.44
CA TYR A 182 -4.81 -21.32 9.40
C TYR A 182 -6.17 -21.30 8.73
N ALA A 183 -7.00 -22.32 9.01
CA ALA A 183 -8.37 -22.39 8.48
C ALA A 183 -9.32 -21.38 9.16
N ASP A 184 -8.94 -20.81 10.28
CA ASP A 184 -9.79 -20.04 11.19
C ASP A 184 -9.37 -18.57 11.34
N GLY A 185 -8.58 -18.04 10.42
CA GLY A 185 -8.15 -16.65 10.48
C GLY A 185 -6.81 -16.38 9.78
N PRO A 186 -6.32 -15.16 9.85
CA PRO A 186 -5.09 -14.77 9.17
C PRO A 186 -3.84 -15.39 9.80
N GLY A 187 -2.70 -15.25 9.13
CA GLY A 187 -1.39 -15.62 9.66
C GLY A 187 -1.10 -15.01 11.03
N ARG A 188 -0.21 -15.62 11.80
CA ARG A 188 0.02 -15.31 13.23
C ARG A 188 1.46 -14.91 13.53
N ARG A 189 2.07 -14.09 12.65
CA ARG A 189 3.43 -13.58 12.87
C ARG A 189 3.50 -12.82 14.20
N GLN A 190 4.58 -13.08 14.94
CA GLN A 190 4.81 -12.48 16.24
C GLN A 190 5.68 -11.23 16.13
N TRP A 191 5.47 -10.25 16.99
CA TRP A 191 6.30 -9.04 17.06
C TRP A 191 7.78 -9.35 17.37
N THR A 192 8.04 -10.49 18.02
CA THR A 192 9.39 -10.98 18.34
C THR A 192 10.23 -11.29 17.11
N ASP A 193 9.60 -11.51 15.95
CA ASP A 193 10.31 -11.67 14.67
C ASP A 193 11.12 -10.42 14.29
N TYR A 194 10.74 -9.28 14.84
CA TYR A 194 11.37 -7.99 14.62
C TYR A 194 12.39 -7.60 15.67
N THR A 195 12.56 -8.41 16.74
CA THR A 195 13.44 -8.07 17.87
C THR A 195 14.44 -9.16 18.21
N THR A 196 14.02 -10.43 18.25
CA THR A 196 14.83 -11.53 18.76
C THR A 196 15.03 -12.67 17.77
N ALA A 197 14.24 -12.76 16.72
CA ALA A 197 14.40 -13.78 15.69
C ALA A 197 15.64 -13.52 14.80
N PRO A 198 16.14 -14.53 14.09
CA PRO A 198 17.19 -14.33 13.07
C PRO A 198 16.81 -13.23 12.07
N ASN A 199 17.75 -12.36 11.74
CA ASN A 199 17.56 -11.22 10.82
C ASN A 199 16.48 -10.20 11.26
N ALA A 200 16.20 -10.10 12.56
CA ALA A 200 15.24 -9.14 13.11
C ALA A 200 15.58 -7.68 12.75
N ASP A 201 16.85 -7.32 12.81
CA ASP A 201 17.36 -6.01 12.42
C ASP A 201 17.09 -5.68 10.95
N ARG A 202 17.16 -6.68 10.08
CA ARG A 202 16.86 -6.55 8.65
C ARG A 202 15.36 -6.38 8.39
N ARG A 203 14.49 -7.07 9.18
CA ARG A 203 13.04 -6.85 9.13
C ARG A 203 12.63 -5.48 9.64
N MET A 204 13.40 -4.92 10.56
CA MET A 204 13.14 -3.59 11.14
C MET A 204 13.54 -2.44 10.21
N ASN A 205 14.38 -2.67 9.21
CA ASN A 205 14.82 -1.63 8.27
C ASN A 205 13.83 -1.37 7.16
#